data_f08cba0ef93f8dc70147860ca1221d28
#
_entry.id   f08cba0ef93f8dc70147860ca1221d28
#
_cell.length_a   1.000
_cell.length_b   1.000
_cell.length_c   1.000
_cell.angle_alpha   90.00
_cell.angle_beta   90.00
_cell.angle_gamma   90.00
#
_symmetry.space_group_name_H-M   'P 1'
#
loop_
_entity.id
_entity.type
_entity.pdbx_description
1 polymer ?
#
loop_
_entity_poly.entity_id
_entity_poly.type
_entity_poly.pdbx_seq_one_letter_code
_entity_poly.pdbx_strand_id
1 'polypeptide(L)'
;GLLRLDMGTSYATKEAVMTRIWNCVPYTLELAAISIFIAAVIGTPIGIISATKQYTAFDNVTMIFALIGISMPVFWIGILLILLFSVHLKWLPPSGWGTMKQMILPAITVAAQSVAVICRMTRSSMLEVIRQDYIRTVRAKGQKEYKIIISHALRNALIPIVTVIGLLGAAILVV
;
A
#
# COMPACT_ATOMS: atom_id res chain seq x y z
N GLY A 1 -10.98 -22.17 28.34
CA GLY A 1 -10.16 -22.62 27.24
C GLY A 1 -10.52 -21.92 25.93
N LEU A 2 -9.69 -21.99 24.90
CA LEU A 2 -9.79 -21.31 23.59
C LEU A 2 -11.17 -21.43 22.92
N LEU A 3 -11.85 -22.57 23.08
CA LEU A 3 -13.22 -22.79 22.55
C LEU A 3 -14.30 -21.92 23.21
N ARG A 4 -14.01 -21.28 24.32
CA ARG A 4 -14.91 -20.33 25.02
C ARG A 4 -14.46 -18.88 24.90
N LEU A 5 -13.52 -18.60 23.98
CA LEU A 5 -12.87 -17.27 23.81
C LEU A 5 -12.22 -16.74 25.10
N ASP A 6 -11.91 -17.62 26.03
CA ASP A 6 -11.17 -17.29 27.24
C ASP A 6 -9.68 -17.53 26.98
N MET A 7 -8.97 -16.46 26.67
CA MET A 7 -7.53 -16.44 26.41
C MET A 7 -6.71 -16.22 27.69
N GLY A 8 -7.38 -16.19 28.86
CA GLY A 8 -6.72 -15.96 30.14
C GLY A 8 -6.22 -14.52 30.32
N THR A 9 -5.26 -14.37 31.24
CA THR A 9 -4.64 -13.09 31.58
C THR A 9 -3.21 -13.01 31.03
N SER A 10 -2.81 -11.83 30.58
CA SER A 10 -1.45 -11.56 30.11
C SER A 10 -0.44 -11.68 31.25
N TYR A 11 0.63 -12.42 31.06
CA TYR A 11 1.70 -12.54 32.06
C TYR A 11 2.42 -11.22 32.32
N ALA A 12 2.49 -10.34 31.32
CA ALA A 12 3.20 -9.05 31.42
C ALA A 12 2.34 -7.95 32.07
N THR A 13 1.05 -7.87 31.72
CA THR A 13 0.16 -6.76 32.16
C THR A 13 -0.90 -7.18 33.17
N LYS A 14 -1.07 -8.50 33.41
CA LYS A 14 -2.09 -9.11 34.27
C LYS A 14 -3.54 -8.74 33.92
N GLU A 15 -3.77 -8.15 32.75
CA GLU A 15 -5.08 -7.85 32.20
C GLU A 15 -5.63 -9.03 31.40
N ALA A 16 -6.95 -9.11 31.24
CA ALA A 16 -7.58 -10.08 30.35
C ALA A 16 -7.13 -9.84 28.90
N VAL A 17 -6.58 -10.87 28.26
CA VAL A 17 -6.05 -10.78 26.89
C VAL A 17 -7.10 -10.29 25.91
N MET A 18 -8.34 -10.76 26.04
CA MET A 18 -9.44 -10.35 25.16
C MET A 18 -9.74 -8.84 25.26
N THR A 19 -9.76 -8.28 26.47
CA THR A 19 -9.99 -6.83 26.68
C THR A 19 -8.89 -6.02 26.00
N ARG A 20 -7.63 -6.46 26.11
CA ARG A 20 -6.51 -5.77 25.46
C ARG A 20 -6.60 -5.83 23.94
N ILE A 21 -6.97 -6.98 23.39
CA ILE A 21 -7.18 -7.12 21.94
C ILE A 21 -8.25 -6.12 21.47
N TRP A 22 -9.42 -6.10 22.10
CA TRP A 22 -10.51 -5.19 21.71
C TRP A 22 -10.13 -3.72 21.82
N ASN A 23 -9.30 -3.36 22.77
CA ASN A 23 -8.81 -1.99 22.91
C ASN A 23 -7.80 -1.61 21.81
N CYS A 24 -7.06 -2.57 21.24
CA CYS A 24 -6.07 -2.30 20.18
C CYS A 24 -6.67 -2.38 18.76
N VAL A 25 -7.72 -3.18 18.55
CA VAL A 25 -8.35 -3.39 17.25
C VAL A 25 -8.71 -2.08 16.52
N PRO A 26 -9.39 -1.08 17.13
CA PRO A 26 -9.74 0.15 16.43
C PRO A 26 -8.51 0.90 15.90
N TYR A 27 -7.43 0.93 16.66
CA TYR A 27 -6.20 1.60 16.27
C TYR A 27 -5.50 0.90 15.09
N THR A 28 -5.49 -0.44 15.12
CA THR A 28 -4.94 -1.26 14.03
C THR A 28 -5.76 -1.07 12.75
N LEU A 29 -7.10 -1.06 12.85
CA LEU A 29 -7.98 -0.82 11.73
C LEU A 29 -7.78 0.56 11.12
N GLU A 30 -7.67 1.60 11.95
CA GLU A 30 -7.44 2.96 11.50
C GLU A 30 -6.10 3.10 10.77
N LEU A 31 -5.02 2.56 11.36
CA LEU A 31 -3.69 2.56 10.73
C LEU A 31 -3.70 1.79 9.41
N ALA A 32 -4.32 0.61 9.37
CA ALA A 32 -4.41 -0.21 8.17
C ALA A 32 -5.19 0.51 7.06
N ALA A 33 -6.36 1.11 7.38
CA ALA A 33 -7.17 1.84 6.42
C ALA A 33 -6.41 3.02 5.81
N ILE A 34 -5.74 3.83 6.64
CA ILE A 34 -4.96 4.99 6.18
C ILE A 34 -3.77 4.51 5.33
N SER A 35 -3.04 3.50 5.78
CA SER A 35 -1.86 2.99 5.06
C SER A 35 -2.22 2.42 3.69
N ILE A 36 -3.29 1.61 3.60
CA ILE A 36 -3.72 1.02 2.34
C ILE A 36 -4.31 2.08 1.40
N PHE A 37 -5.00 3.09 1.93
CA PHE A 37 -5.50 4.21 1.15
C PHE A 37 -4.34 5.01 0.53
N ILE A 38 -3.33 5.37 1.32
CA ILE A 38 -2.10 6.03 0.82
C ILE A 38 -1.45 5.17 -0.26
N ALA A 39 -1.31 3.87 -0.01
CA ALA A 39 -0.68 2.96 -0.94
C ALA A 39 -1.44 2.84 -2.27
N ALA A 40 -2.76 2.78 -2.23
CA ALA A 40 -3.60 2.72 -3.43
C ALA A 40 -3.55 4.03 -4.23
N VAL A 41 -3.66 5.18 -3.55
CA VAL A 41 -3.67 6.51 -4.18
C VAL A 41 -2.32 6.85 -4.81
N ILE A 42 -1.21 6.40 -4.25
CA ILE A 42 0.14 6.64 -4.78
C ILE A 42 0.56 5.54 -5.75
N GLY A 43 0.42 4.28 -5.37
CA GLY A 43 0.93 3.13 -6.13
C GLY A 43 0.20 2.92 -7.46
N THR A 44 -1.13 3.09 -7.49
CA THR A 44 -1.91 2.87 -8.71
C THR A 44 -1.59 3.89 -9.81
N PRO A 45 -1.60 5.21 -9.58
CA PRO A 45 -1.25 6.17 -10.64
C PRO A 45 0.19 6.03 -11.13
N ILE A 46 1.15 5.80 -10.22
CA ILE A 46 2.55 5.59 -10.61
C ILE A 46 2.67 4.33 -11.48
N GLY A 47 1.99 3.24 -11.13
CA GLY A 47 1.96 2.01 -11.92
C GLY A 47 1.34 2.19 -13.32
N ILE A 48 0.25 2.97 -13.44
CA ILE A 48 -0.37 3.32 -14.72
C ILE A 48 0.61 4.12 -15.59
N ILE A 49 1.24 5.16 -15.04
CA ILE A 49 2.20 6.00 -15.79
C ILE A 49 3.40 5.16 -16.21
N SER A 50 3.91 4.29 -15.35
CA SER A 50 5.01 3.37 -15.62
C SER A 50 4.66 2.41 -16.78
N ALA A 51 3.45 1.85 -16.79
CA ALA A 51 2.97 0.98 -17.86
C ALA A 51 2.82 1.71 -19.20
N THR A 52 2.28 2.93 -19.19
CA THR A 52 2.07 3.73 -20.40
C THR A 52 3.35 4.29 -20.99
N LYS A 53 4.37 4.49 -20.14
CA LYS A 53 5.71 4.94 -20.53
C LYS A 53 6.75 3.81 -20.43
N GLN A 54 6.39 2.62 -20.86
CA GLN A 54 7.24 1.43 -20.80
C GLN A 54 8.62 1.67 -21.42
N TYR A 55 9.67 1.15 -20.78
CA TYR A 55 11.08 1.27 -21.19
C TYR A 55 11.66 2.68 -21.15
N THR A 56 10.95 3.68 -20.65
CA THR A 56 11.53 5.01 -20.42
C THR A 56 12.32 5.04 -19.11
N ALA A 57 13.10 6.10 -18.91
CA ALA A 57 13.83 6.35 -17.66
C ALA A 57 12.87 6.38 -16.45
N PHE A 58 11.67 6.95 -16.61
CA PHE A 58 10.65 6.97 -15.55
C PHE A 58 10.22 5.56 -15.15
N ASP A 59 9.95 4.68 -16.12
CA ASP A 59 9.56 3.30 -15.85
C ASP A 59 10.69 2.54 -15.13
N ASN A 60 11.90 2.63 -15.63
CA ASN A 60 13.06 1.95 -15.03
C ASN A 60 13.32 2.42 -13.60
N VAL A 61 13.35 3.73 -13.37
CA VAL A 61 13.54 4.31 -12.03
C VAL A 61 12.42 3.88 -11.08
N THR A 62 11.17 3.94 -11.52
CA THR A 62 10.02 3.50 -10.71
C THR A 62 10.15 2.03 -10.33
N MET A 63 10.55 1.16 -11.25
CA MET A 63 10.70 -0.27 -10.96
C MET A 63 11.88 -0.55 -10.03
N ILE A 64 12.98 0.19 -10.13
CA ILE A 64 14.10 0.10 -9.18
C ILE A 64 13.64 0.50 -7.77
N PHE A 65 12.96 1.65 -7.62
CA PHE A 65 12.42 2.07 -6.32
C PHE A 65 11.39 1.10 -5.76
N ALA A 66 10.52 0.54 -6.60
CA ALA A 66 9.58 -0.48 -6.18
C ALA A 66 10.30 -1.75 -5.70
N LEU A 67 11.36 -2.19 -6.38
CA LEU A 67 12.16 -3.34 -5.96
C LEU A 67 12.85 -3.08 -4.62
N ILE A 68 13.46 -1.92 -4.44
CA ILE A 68 14.07 -1.51 -3.17
C ILE A 68 13.01 -1.50 -2.07
N GLY A 69 11.86 -0.87 -2.29
CA GLY A 69 10.79 -0.77 -1.30
C GLY A 69 10.23 -2.13 -0.84
N ILE A 70 10.18 -3.13 -1.73
CA ILE A 70 9.74 -4.49 -1.36
C ILE A 70 10.85 -5.24 -0.61
N SER A 71 12.11 -4.97 -0.92
CA SER A 71 13.25 -5.67 -0.32
C SER A 71 13.61 -5.16 1.06
N MET A 72 13.22 -3.93 1.41
CA MET A 72 13.51 -3.34 2.70
C MET A 72 12.58 -3.85 3.80
N PRO A 73 13.10 -4.28 4.97
CA PRO A 73 12.25 -4.59 6.12
C PRO A 73 11.45 -3.36 6.58
N VAL A 74 10.16 -3.54 6.89
CA VAL A 74 9.28 -2.44 7.32
C VAL A 74 9.82 -1.68 8.53
N PHE A 75 10.32 -2.40 9.54
CA PHE A 75 10.90 -1.78 10.74
C PHE A 75 12.10 -0.87 10.41
N TRP A 76 12.90 -1.24 9.42
CA TRP A 76 14.07 -0.44 9.00
C TRP A 76 13.64 0.87 8.35
N ILE A 77 12.62 0.83 7.48
CA ILE A 77 12.01 2.04 6.93
C ILE A 77 11.50 2.94 8.07
N GLY A 78 10.81 2.36 9.05
CA GLY A 78 10.30 3.10 10.22
C GLY A 78 11.41 3.80 11.00
N ILE A 79 12.51 3.12 11.27
CA ILE A 79 13.66 3.71 11.96
C ILE A 79 14.25 4.88 11.16
N LEU A 80 14.44 4.72 9.86
CA LEU A 80 14.97 5.78 8.98
C LEU A 80 14.06 7.02 8.97
N LEU A 81 12.73 6.81 8.89
CA LEU A 81 11.75 7.89 8.93
C LEU A 81 11.76 8.62 10.30
N ILE A 82 11.86 7.89 11.40
CA ILE A 82 11.98 8.47 12.74
C ILE A 82 13.28 9.28 12.85
N LEU A 83 14.41 8.75 12.42
CA LEU A 83 15.68 9.45 12.46
C LEU A 83 15.63 10.74 11.65
N LEU A 84 15.05 10.70 10.46
CA LEU A 84 14.97 11.86 9.58
C LEU A 84 13.96 12.88 10.08
N PHE A 85 12.69 12.49 10.26
CA PHE A 85 11.60 13.44 10.51
C PHE A 85 11.42 13.80 11.99
N SER A 86 11.81 12.91 12.90
CA SER A 86 11.64 13.15 14.34
C SER A 86 12.89 13.68 14.99
N VAL A 87 14.05 13.08 14.70
CA VAL A 87 15.31 13.44 15.36
C VAL A 87 15.98 14.60 14.65
N HIS A 88 16.18 14.50 13.33
CA HIS A 88 16.89 15.54 12.56
C HIS A 88 16.02 16.76 12.27
N LEU A 89 14.88 16.57 11.63
CA LEU A 89 14.01 17.67 11.21
C LEU A 89 13.10 18.18 12.32
N LYS A 90 12.82 17.35 13.35
CA LYS A 90 11.92 17.67 14.47
C LYS A 90 10.51 18.10 14.03
N TRP A 91 10.04 17.60 12.89
CA TRP A 91 8.73 17.93 12.33
C TRP A 91 7.60 17.08 12.90
N LEU A 92 7.89 15.82 13.18
CA LEU A 92 6.93 14.81 13.60
C LEU A 92 7.38 14.12 14.88
N PRO A 93 6.47 13.74 15.78
CA PRO A 93 6.82 13.00 16.99
C PRO A 93 7.25 11.55 16.63
N PRO A 94 8.20 10.96 17.41
CA PRO A 94 8.73 9.62 17.11
C PRO A 94 7.74 8.51 17.43
N SER A 95 6.78 8.76 18.30
CA SER A 95 5.78 7.79 18.78
C SER A 95 4.56 8.49 19.35
N GLY A 96 3.52 7.71 19.67
CA GLY A 96 2.29 8.17 20.28
C GLY A 96 1.08 7.86 19.41
N TRP A 97 -0.11 8.13 19.98
CA TRP A 97 -1.39 7.96 19.33
C TRP A 97 -2.35 9.08 19.75
N GLY A 98 -3.36 9.39 18.91
CA GLY A 98 -4.40 10.35 19.22
C GLY A 98 -4.27 11.70 18.51
N THR A 99 -3.18 11.96 17.79
CA THR A 99 -3.05 13.14 16.93
C THR A 99 -2.64 12.73 15.52
N MET A 100 -3.12 13.48 14.51
CA MET A 100 -2.76 13.24 13.11
C MET A 100 -1.24 13.20 12.89
N LYS A 101 -0.48 14.06 13.59
CA LYS A 101 0.99 14.08 13.47
C LYS A 101 1.66 12.79 13.93
N GLN A 102 1.10 12.12 14.94
CA GLN A 102 1.61 10.86 15.46
C GLN A 102 1.34 9.69 14.52
N MET A 103 0.29 9.76 13.70
CA MET A 103 -0.09 8.72 12.75
C MET A 103 0.70 8.76 11.44
N ILE A 104 1.27 9.91 11.07
CA ILE A 104 1.93 10.09 9.76
C ILE A 104 3.09 9.11 9.57
N LEU A 105 4.02 9.04 10.52
CA LEU A 105 5.20 8.17 10.39
C LEU A 105 4.83 6.68 10.35
N PRO A 106 4.01 6.13 11.26
CA PRO A 106 3.55 4.75 11.18
C PRO A 106 2.80 4.45 9.87
N ALA A 107 1.89 5.34 9.45
CA ALA A 107 1.12 5.14 8.23
C ALA A 107 2.00 5.12 6.97
N ILE A 108 2.96 6.03 6.84
CA ILE A 108 3.91 6.05 5.72
C ILE A 108 4.81 4.81 5.77
N THR A 109 5.26 4.40 6.96
CA THR A 109 6.10 3.21 7.12
C THR A 109 5.42 1.96 6.58
N VAL A 110 4.18 1.71 6.99
CA VAL A 110 3.40 0.55 6.53
C VAL A 110 3.00 0.70 5.07
N ALA A 111 2.64 1.91 4.64
CA ALA A 111 2.24 2.18 3.25
C ALA A 111 3.40 2.00 2.26
N ALA A 112 4.65 2.30 2.62
CA ALA A 112 5.79 2.32 1.71
C ALA A 112 5.97 1.00 0.95
N GLN A 113 5.94 -0.14 1.66
CA GLN A 113 6.03 -1.45 1.04
C GLN A 113 4.80 -1.77 0.18
N SER A 114 3.61 -1.41 0.65
CA SER A 114 2.35 -1.61 -0.07
C SER A 114 2.28 -0.78 -1.36
N VAL A 115 2.78 0.46 -1.35
CA VAL A 115 2.94 1.31 -2.56
C VAL A 115 3.76 0.58 -3.62
N ALA A 116 4.89 0.02 -3.23
CA ALA A 116 5.79 -0.69 -4.14
C ALA A 116 5.13 -1.92 -4.78
N VAL A 117 4.41 -2.72 -3.98
CA VAL A 117 3.68 -3.90 -4.47
C VAL A 117 2.54 -3.50 -5.41
N ILE A 118 1.70 -2.52 -5.01
CA ILE A 118 0.58 -2.04 -5.82
C ILE A 118 1.08 -1.42 -7.13
N CYS A 119 2.14 -0.62 -7.08
CA CYS A 119 2.74 -0.02 -8.27
C CYS A 119 3.19 -1.09 -9.28
N ARG A 120 3.93 -2.09 -8.84
CA ARG A 120 4.38 -3.20 -9.69
C ARG A 120 3.20 -4.00 -10.26
N MET A 121 2.22 -4.33 -9.42
CA MET A 121 1.05 -5.08 -9.86
C MET A 121 0.24 -4.31 -10.88
N THR A 122 -0.01 -3.02 -10.61
CA THR A 122 -0.71 -2.13 -11.53
C THR A 122 0.01 -2.04 -12.88
N ARG A 123 1.35 -1.86 -12.87
CA ARG A 123 2.14 -1.85 -14.09
C ARG A 123 1.99 -3.14 -14.89
N SER A 124 2.14 -4.28 -14.23
CA SER A 124 2.04 -5.60 -14.88
C SER A 124 0.66 -5.81 -15.50
N SER A 125 -0.40 -5.59 -14.74
CA SER A 125 -1.78 -5.76 -15.19
C SER A 125 -2.14 -4.81 -16.33
N MET A 126 -1.70 -3.55 -16.24
CA MET A 126 -1.90 -2.58 -17.33
C MET A 126 -1.20 -2.99 -18.61
N LEU A 127 0.05 -3.46 -18.54
CA LEU A 127 0.79 -3.92 -19.73
C LEU A 127 0.15 -5.14 -20.39
N GLU A 128 -0.36 -6.07 -19.59
CA GLU A 128 -1.08 -7.24 -20.09
C GLU A 128 -2.32 -6.81 -20.88
N VAL A 129 -3.12 -5.91 -20.33
CA VAL A 129 -4.36 -5.43 -20.94
C VAL A 129 -4.08 -4.55 -22.17
N ILE A 130 -3.11 -3.63 -22.12
CA ILE A 130 -2.78 -2.73 -23.23
C ILE A 130 -2.35 -3.48 -24.49
N ARG A 131 -1.80 -4.69 -24.34
CA ARG A 131 -1.35 -5.55 -25.46
C ARG A 131 -2.45 -6.37 -26.11
N GLN A 132 -3.66 -6.41 -25.55
CA GLN A 132 -4.76 -7.21 -26.08
C GLN A 132 -5.33 -6.63 -27.39
N ASP A 133 -5.85 -7.51 -28.24
CA ASP A 133 -6.32 -7.15 -29.57
C ASP A 133 -7.52 -6.20 -29.57
N TYR A 134 -8.38 -6.28 -28.56
CA TYR A 134 -9.49 -5.32 -28.46
C TYR A 134 -9.00 -3.87 -28.24
N ILE A 135 -7.87 -3.67 -27.52
CA ILE A 135 -7.26 -2.34 -27.36
C ILE A 135 -6.74 -1.83 -28.72
N ARG A 136 -6.13 -2.71 -29.54
CA ARG A 136 -5.71 -2.36 -30.90
C ARG A 136 -6.90 -1.94 -31.76
N THR A 137 -8.02 -2.66 -31.65
CA THR A 137 -9.27 -2.34 -32.35
C THR A 137 -9.82 -0.99 -31.93
N VAL A 138 -9.84 -0.68 -30.64
CA VAL A 138 -10.30 0.61 -30.12
C VAL A 138 -9.41 1.76 -30.61
N ARG A 139 -8.08 1.53 -30.66
CA ARG A 139 -7.10 2.50 -31.17
C ARG A 139 -7.29 2.73 -32.68
N ALA A 140 -7.54 1.66 -33.47
CA ALA A 140 -7.83 1.76 -34.92
C ALA A 140 -9.11 2.54 -35.21
N LYS A 141 -10.10 2.56 -34.31
CA LYS A 141 -11.31 3.40 -34.40
C LYS A 141 -11.06 4.88 -34.09
N GLY A 142 -9.81 5.31 -33.89
CA GLY A 142 -9.45 6.71 -33.69
C GLY A 142 -9.75 7.28 -32.31
N GLN A 143 -9.94 6.45 -31.29
CA GLN A 143 -10.12 6.94 -29.91
C GLN A 143 -8.84 7.57 -29.38
N LYS A 144 -9.00 8.63 -28.56
CA LYS A 144 -7.87 9.29 -27.88
C LYS A 144 -7.21 8.35 -26.90
N GLU A 145 -5.87 8.33 -26.86
CA GLU A 145 -5.08 7.41 -26.03
C GLU A 145 -5.44 7.48 -24.53
N TYR A 146 -5.70 8.68 -24.00
CA TYR A 146 -6.19 8.86 -22.63
C TYR A 146 -7.47 8.05 -22.36
N LYS A 147 -8.44 8.07 -23.29
CA LYS A 147 -9.70 7.34 -23.13
C LYS A 147 -9.47 5.83 -23.22
N ILE A 148 -8.55 5.39 -24.08
CA ILE A 148 -8.15 3.99 -24.17
C ILE A 148 -7.57 3.50 -22.85
N ILE A 149 -6.65 4.28 -22.27
CA ILE A 149 -5.98 3.91 -21.00
C ILE A 149 -6.97 3.86 -19.84
N ILE A 150 -7.74 4.94 -19.62
CA ILE A 150 -8.58 5.05 -18.41
C ILE A 150 -9.87 4.21 -18.55
N SER A 151 -10.56 4.28 -19.69
CA SER A 151 -11.89 3.65 -19.83
C SER A 151 -11.84 2.20 -20.27
N HIS A 152 -10.80 1.79 -20.99
CA HIS A 152 -10.70 0.44 -21.53
C HIS A 152 -9.62 -0.39 -20.84
N ALA A 153 -8.38 0.10 -20.75
CA ALA A 153 -7.29 -0.67 -20.17
C ALA A 153 -7.39 -0.75 -18.64
N LEU A 154 -7.50 0.39 -17.96
CA LEU A 154 -7.54 0.43 -16.49
C LEU A 154 -8.74 -0.35 -15.95
N ARG A 155 -9.92 -0.20 -16.56
CA ARG A 155 -11.13 -0.89 -16.09
C ARG A 155 -10.95 -2.41 -16.04
N ASN A 156 -10.27 -3.00 -17.02
CA ASN A 156 -10.00 -4.43 -17.03
C ASN A 156 -8.81 -4.81 -16.13
N ALA A 157 -7.82 -3.93 -16.00
CA ALA A 157 -6.70 -4.13 -15.09
C ALA A 157 -7.07 -3.95 -13.61
N LEU A 158 -8.23 -3.34 -13.29
CA LEU A 158 -8.65 -3.12 -11.89
C LEU A 158 -8.87 -4.42 -11.12
N ILE A 159 -9.30 -5.51 -11.76
CA ILE A 159 -9.60 -6.77 -11.05
C ILE A 159 -8.38 -7.24 -10.24
N PRO A 160 -7.21 -7.52 -10.83
CA PRO A 160 -6.05 -7.95 -10.07
C PRO A 160 -5.51 -6.84 -9.13
N ILE A 161 -5.65 -5.57 -9.49
CA ILE A 161 -5.19 -4.44 -8.66
C ILE A 161 -6.00 -4.38 -7.36
N VAL A 162 -7.34 -4.42 -7.43
CA VAL A 162 -8.22 -4.38 -6.25
C VAL A 162 -8.03 -5.63 -5.38
N THR A 163 -7.82 -6.78 -6.00
CA THR A 163 -7.52 -8.03 -5.28
C THR A 163 -6.24 -7.89 -4.45
N VAL A 164 -5.18 -7.34 -5.02
CA VAL A 164 -3.92 -7.14 -4.28
C VAL A 164 -4.07 -6.09 -3.19
N ILE A 165 -4.80 -5.00 -3.43
CA ILE A 165 -5.10 -3.98 -2.41
C ILE A 165 -5.83 -4.64 -1.22
N GLY A 166 -6.85 -5.47 -1.49
CA GLY A 166 -7.58 -6.20 -0.44
C GLY A 166 -6.70 -7.17 0.35
N LEU A 167 -5.86 -7.94 -0.34
CA LEU A 167 -4.92 -8.87 0.31
C LEU A 167 -3.89 -8.13 1.19
N LEU A 168 -3.34 -7.01 0.71
CA LEU A 168 -2.42 -6.20 1.50
C LEU A 168 -3.11 -5.57 2.70
N GLY A 169 -4.34 -5.09 2.54
CA GLY A 169 -5.15 -4.59 3.67
C GLY A 169 -5.37 -5.66 4.73
N ALA A 170 -5.71 -6.88 4.32
CA ALA A 170 -5.86 -8.01 5.25
C ALA A 170 -4.51 -8.39 5.91
N ALA A 171 -3.40 -8.36 5.17
CA ALA A 171 -2.08 -8.67 5.69
C ALA A 171 -1.62 -7.67 6.77
N ILE A 172 -1.93 -6.37 6.60
CA ILE A 172 -1.62 -5.33 7.60
C ILE A 172 -2.34 -5.57 8.92
N LEU A 173 -3.55 -6.18 8.90
CA LEU A 173 -4.32 -6.48 10.11
C LEU A 173 -3.77 -7.67 10.90
N VAL A 174 -2.92 -8.49 10.30
CA VAL A 174 -2.34 -9.69 10.93
C VAL A 174 -0.97 -9.41 11.58
N VAL A 175 -0.34 -8.30 11.22
CA VAL A 175 0.96 -7.87 11.76
C VAL A 175 0.77 -7.04 13.03
#